data_a32be3df63945a5ce21673bb58f84285
#
_entry.id   a32be3df63945a5ce21673bb58f84285
#
_cell.length_a   1.000
_cell.length_b   1.000
_cell.length_c   1.000
_cell.angle_alpha   90.00
_cell.angle_beta   90.00
_cell.angle_gamma   90.00
#
_symmetry.space_group_name_H-M   'P 1'
#
loop_
_entity.id
_entity.type
_entity.pdbx_description
1 polymer ?
#
loop_
_entity_poly.entity_id
_entity_poly.type
_entity_poly.pdbx_seq_one_letter_code
_entity_poly.pdbx_strand_id
1 'polypeptide(L)'
;MTTTADIPATAPRQRPAGTNRADLRLVRPAPRTTAAPRTTRAARGALEDGARDGGVKSVTAALDVLDCFIDTDELGVSDIARRLGVAKSTAHRLLTSLCARGLADKNPETGQYRLGLHLFELGQLAGQRMRLRRQAMPLLEELRQASGCTVHLAVASGPDVLYLERLETLRGMQLFGGVGRRLPSHCTSSGKVIAAYDGDFARARKTAGFPALTAVSIRNVGDYDRALVDVRRRGVATNMGEALAGLASVAAPVLDATGRAQAAISLVGPAQEFASDFGRPARLVTVAARRLARSLGI
;
A
#
# COMPACT_ATOMS: atom_id res chain seq x y z
N MET A 1 42.28 63.62 41.99
CA MET A 1 41.28 64.26 41.09
C MET A 1 40.67 63.20 40.29
N THR A 2 39.57 62.66 40.73
CA THR A 2 38.86 61.51 40.16
C THR A 2 37.64 62.03 39.43
N THR A 3 37.57 61.83 38.13
CA THR A 3 36.42 62.20 37.32
C THR A 3 35.54 61.00 37.12
N THR A 4 34.37 61.09 37.72
CA THR A 4 33.32 60.08 37.62
C THR A 4 32.58 60.26 36.29
N ALA A 5 32.54 59.25 35.43
CA ALA A 5 31.77 59.27 34.18
C ALA A 5 30.35 58.73 34.43
N ASP A 6 29.37 59.55 34.08
CA ASP A 6 27.92 59.23 34.11
C ASP A 6 27.54 58.14 33.10
N ILE A 7 26.82 57.16 33.57
CA ILE A 7 26.19 56.11 32.72
C ILE A 7 24.71 56.47 32.55
N PRO A 8 24.20 56.68 31.31
CA PRO A 8 22.79 56.96 31.09
C PRO A 8 21.92 55.74 31.31
N ALA A 9 20.80 55.95 31.98
CA ALA A 9 19.79 54.97 32.31
C ALA A 9 19.13 54.30 31.06
N THR A 10 19.13 53.01 31.05
CA THR A 10 18.51 52.16 29.99
C THR A 10 17.00 52.21 30.14
N ALA A 11 16.28 52.62 29.10
CA ALA A 11 14.81 52.54 29.00
C ALA A 11 14.28 51.09 29.02
N PRO A 12 13.10 50.86 29.55
CA PRO A 12 12.53 49.50 29.67
C PRO A 12 12.15 48.93 28.30
N ARG A 13 12.67 47.74 27.98
CA ARG A 13 12.29 46.96 26.81
C ARG A 13 10.80 46.52 26.90
N GLN A 14 9.99 46.98 25.96
CA GLN A 14 8.63 46.48 25.77
C GLN A 14 8.70 45.00 25.37
N ARG A 15 7.97 44.15 26.13
CA ARG A 15 7.70 42.75 25.78
C ARG A 15 6.80 42.72 24.55
N PRO A 16 7.08 41.88 23.56
CA PRO A 16 6.13 41.67 22.47
C PRO A 16 4.88 40.98 23.03
N ALA A 17 3.73 41.48 22.61
CA ALA A 17 2.40 41.02 22.98
C ALA A 17 2.22 39.53 22.59
N GLY A 18 1.44 38.86 23.42
CA GLY A 18 1.17 37.42 23.41
C GLY A 18 0.86 36.83 22.05
N THR A 19 1.58 35.75 21.75
CA THR A 19 1.18 34.79 20.71
C THR A 19 -0.13 34.18 21.14
N ASN A 20 -1.15 34.51 20.39
CA ASN A 20 -2.48 33.98 20.41
C ASN A 20 -2.41 32.43 20.36
N ARG A 21 -2.87 31.79 21.43
CA ARG A 21 -3.22 30.37 21.43
C ARG A 21 -4.47 30.18 20.56
N ALA A 22 -4.28 30.29 19.24
CA ALA A 22 -5.30 29.96 18.28
C ALA A 22 -5.30 28.43 18.10
N ASP A 23 -6.32 27.81 18.66
CA ASP A 23 -7.04 26.65 18.17
C ASP A 23 -6.23 25.64 17.33
N LEU A 24 -5.58 24.70 17.98
CA LEU A 24 -5.43 23.36 17.47
C LEU A 24 -6.82 22.71 17.39
N ARG A 25 -7.67 23.22 16.51
CA ARG A 25 -8.83 22.46 16.04
C ARG A 25 -8.25 21.26 15.32
N LEU A 26 -8.39 20.09 15.93
CA LEU A 26 -8.31 18.81 15.26
C LEU A 26 -9.09 18.93 13.96
N VAL A 27 -8.37 19.01 12.84
CA VAL A 27 -8.95 18.94 11.51
C VAL A 27 -9.62 17.56 11.46
N ARG A 28 -10.94 17.55 11.62
CA ARG A 28 -11.76 16.36 11.35
C ARG A 28 -11.37 15.87 9.96
N PRO A 29 -10.98 14.59 9.79
CA PRO A 29 -10.75 14.07 8.46
C PRO A 29 -12.00 14.28 7.65
N ALA A 30 -11.85 14.87 6.46
CA ALA A 30 -12.95 15.04 5.51
C ALA A 30 -13.64 13.68 5.29
N PRO A 31 -14.98 13.65 5.09
CA PRO A 31 -15.67 12.40 4.84
C PRO A 31 -15.02 11.71 3.64
N ARG A 32 -14.65 10.44 3.82
CA ARG A 32 -14.07 9.57 2.79
C ARG A 32 -15.07 9.41 1.65
N THR A 33 -15.09 10.37 0.73
CA THR A 33 -15.80 10.27 -0.55
C THR A 33 -14.81 9.64 -1.54
N THR A 34 -15.17 8.52 -1.99
CA THR A 34 -14.86 7.61 -3.09
C THR A 34 -14.41 6.24 -2.57
N ALA A 35 -15.40 5.36 -2.49
CA ALA A 35 -15.17 3.93 -2.43
C ALA A 35 -14.27 3.53 -3.60
N ALA A 36 -13.09 3.00 -3.31
CA ALA A 36 -12.33 2.25 -4.28
C ALA A 36 -13.28 1.19 -4.88
N PRO A 37 -13.26 0.95 -6.20
CA PRO A 37 -14.12 -0.04 -6.81
C PRO A 37 -13.92 -1.35 -6.04
N ARG A 38 -15.03 -1.89 -5.55
CA ARG A 38 -15.08 -3.16 -4.83
C ARG A 38 -14.37 -4.20 -5.69
N THR A 39 -13.24 -4.73 -5.23
CA THR A 39 -12.73 -6.00 -5.75
C THR A 39 -13.78 -7.03 -5.38
N THR A 40 -14.69 -7.24 -6.30
CA THR A 40 -15.83 -8.13 -6.11
C THR A 40 -15.31 -9.55 -5.96
N ARG A 41 -15.98 -10.34 -5.13
CA ARG A 41 -15.87 -11.79 -4.97
C ARG A 41 -15.64 -12.55 -6.30
N ALA A 42 -16.08 -11.98 -7.44
CA ALA A 42 -15.88 -12.50 -8.79
C ALA A 42 -14.38 -12.61 -9.20
N ALA A 43 -13.52 -11.69 -8.78
CA ALA A 43 -12.09 -11.73 -9.12
C ALA A 43 -11.30 -12.76 -8.29
N ARG A 44 -11.77 -13.11 -7.08
CA ARG A 44 -11.21 -14.22 -6.29
C ARG A 44 -11.77 -15.58 -6.70
N GLY A 45 -13.03 -15.64 -7.15
CA GLY A 45 -13.70 -16.89 -7.56
C GLY A 45 -13.06 -17.58 -8.77
N ALA A 46 -12.45 -16.83 -9.69
CA ALA A 46 -11.89 -17.38 -10.93
C ALA A 46 -10.56 -18.14 -10.75
N LEU A 47 -9.85 -17.96 -9.63
CA LEU A 47 -8.60 -18.67 -9.33
C LEU A 47 -8.80 -19.88 -8.40
N GLU A 48 -10.00 -20.08 -7.86
CA GLU A 48 -10.26 -21.05 -6.78
C GLU A 48 -11.16 -22.21 -7.19
N ASP A 49 -11.73 -22.22 -8.36
CA ASP A 49 -12.65 -23.31 -8.80
C ASP A 49 -11.96 -24.67 -8.99
N GLY A 50 -10.63 -24.72 -9.03
CA GLY A 50 -9.85 -25.97 -9.12
C GLY A 50 -9.38 -26.57 -7.79
N ALA A 51 -9.50 -25.86 -6.65
CA ALA A 51 -8.91 -26.26 -5.38
C ALA A 51 -9.92 -26.41 -4.20
N ARG A 52 -11.23 -26.34 -4.46
CA ARG A 52 -12.25 -26.23 -3.37
C ARG A 52 -12.79 -27.53 -2.82
N ASP A 53 -12.31 -28.70 -3.20
CA ASP A 53 -12.94 -29.97 -2.85
C ASP A 53 -12.34 -30.70 -1.62
N GLY A 54 -11.55 -30.04 -0.78
CA GLY A 54 -10.97 -30.64 0.43
C GLY A 54 -10.98 -29.78 1.69
N GLY A 55 -11.41 -28.52 1.61
CA GLY A 55 -11.36 -27.59 2.74
C GLY A 55 -12.54 -27.73 3.70
N VAL A 56 -12.27 -27.59 5.03
CA VAL A 56 -13.32 -27.53 6.06
C VAL A 56 -14.12 -26.25 5.86
N LYS A 57 -15.38 -26.35 5.40
CA LYS A 57 -16.26 -25.21 5.07
C LYS A 57 -16.33 -24.13 6.15
N SER A 58 -16.29 -24.53 7.43
CA SER A 58 -16.31 -23.60 8.57
C SER A 58 -15.00 -22.79 8.69
N VAL A 59 -13.86 -23.37 8.32
CA VAL A 59 -12.57 -22.66 8.32
C VAL A 59 -12.55 -21.63 7.19
N THR A 60 -12.96 -22.01 5.99
CA THR A 60 -13.09 -21.06 4.86
C THR A 60 -14.01 -19.92 5.21
N ALA A 61 -15.18 -20.20 5.77
CA ALA A 61 -16.14 -19.17 6.18
C ALA A 61 -15.59 -18.25 7.29
N ALA A 62 -14.78 -18.77 8.22
CA ALA A 62 -14.13 -17.95 9.25
C ALA A 62 -13.08 -17.01 8.65
N LEU A 63 -12.31 -17.46 7.67
CA LEU A 63 -11.36 -16.61 6.93
C LEU A 63 -12.09 -15.56 6.10
N ASP A 64 -13.19 -15.91 5.44
CA ASP A 64 -14.03 -14.97 4.70
C ASP A 64 -14.61 -13.85 5.61
N VAL A 65 -14.87 -14.16 6.91
CA VAL A 65 -15.25 -13.12 7.89
C VAL A 65 -14.14 -12.10 8.06
N LEU A 66 -12.87 -12.52 8.19
CA LEU A 66 -11.74 -11.60 8.33
C LEU A 66 -11.58 -10.71 7.08
N ASP A 67 -11.79 -11.28 5.90
CA ASP A 67 -11.74 -10.55 4.64
C ASP A 67 -12.83 -9.45 4.52
N CYS A 68 -13.93 -9.57 5.25
CA CYS A 68 -14.96 -8.52 5.28
C CYS A 68 -14.44 -7.18 5.84
N PHE A 69 -13.37 -7.19 6.63
CA PHE A 69 -12.80 -5.99 7.25
C PHE A 69 -11.73 -5.27 6.42
N ILE A 70 -11.37 -5.78 5.24
CA ILE A 70 -10.29 -5.19 4.41
C ILE A 70 -10.55 -3.71 4.10
N ASP A 71 -11.82 -3.33 3.85
CA ASP A 71 -12.20 -1.97 3.46
C ASP A 71 -13.02 -1.24 4.55
N THR A 72 -13.11 -1.80 5.75
CA THR A 72 -14.00 -1.27 6.82
C THR A 72 -13.41 -1.57 8.18
N ASP A 73 -13.35 -0.56 9.03
CA ASP A 73 -12.75 -0.69 10.37
C ASP A 73 -13.63 -1.52 11.32
N GLU A 74 -14.96 -1.34 11.28
CA GLU A 74 -15.91 -2.07 12.13
C GLU A 74 -17.14 -2.54 11.31
N LEU A 75 -17.69 -3.70 11.67
CA LEU A 75 -18.89 -4.29 11.06
C LEU A 75 -19.80 -4.93 12.11
N GLY A 76 -21.12 -4.76 11.92
CA GLY A 76 -22.13 -5.51 12.66
C GLY A 76 -22.28 -6.95 12.16
N VAL A 77 -22.76 -7.85 13.05
CA VAL A 77 -23.03 -9.26 12.69
C VAL A 77 -23.97 -9.40 11.49
N SER A 78 -24.96 -8.52 11.36
CA SER A 78 -25.92 -8.52 10.24
C SER A 78 -25.26 -8.15 8.90
N ASP A 79 -24.29 -7.23 8.91
CA ASP A 79 -23.57 -6.82 7.71
C ASP A 79 -22.62 -7.94 7.24
N ILE A 80 -21.95 -8.61 8.17
CA ILE A 80 -21.11 -9.77 7.89
C ILE A 80 -21.97 -10.91 7.32
N ALA A 81 -23.10 -11.23 7.95
CA ALA A 81 -24.02 -12.25 7.46
C ALA A 81 -24.49 -11.99 6.02
N ARG A 82 -24.84 -10.73 5.72
CA ARG A 82 -25.25 -10.30 4.37
C ARG A 82 -24.10 -10.39 3.37
N ARG A 83 -22.88 -9.96 3.74
CA ARG A 83 -21.69 -10.04 2.87
C ARG A 83 -21.31 -11.46 2.51
N LEU A 84 -21.45 -12.39 3.46
CA LEU A 84 -21.11 -13.80 3.28
C LEU A 84 -22.26 -14.63 2.70
N GLY A 85 -23.49 -14.11 2.69
CA GLY A 85 -24.68 -14.87 2.28
C GLY A 85 -25.03 -16.02 3.24
N VAL A 86 -24.78 -15.84 4.55
CA VAL A 86 -25.07 -16.85 5.59
C VAL A 86 -26.11 -16.34 6.59
N ALA A 87 -26.70 -17.27 7.37
CA ALA A 87 -27.60 -16.90 8.46
C ALA A 87 -26.87 -16.08 9.54
N LYS A 88 -27.57 -15.12 10.18
CA LYS A 88 -27.01 -14.30 11.26
C LYS A 88 -26.45 -15.13 12.43
N SER A 89 -27.10 -16.23 12.77
CA SER A 89 -26.63 -17.18 13.78
C SER A 89 -25.29 -17.82 13.40
N THR A 90 -25.09 -18.16 12.12
CA THR A 90 -23.81 -18.68 11.60
C THR A 90 -22.71 -17.63 11.68
N ALA A 91 -22.97 -16.40 11.20
CA ALA A 91 -22.01 -15.29 11.31
C ALA A 91 -21.62 -15.00 12.77
N HIS A 92 -22.59 -15.03 13.68
CA HIS A 92 -22.34 -14.85 15.11
C HIS A 92 -21.43 -15.94 15.69
N ARG A 93 -21.68 -17.23 15.36
CA ARG A 93 -20.83 -18.33 15.81
C ARG A 93 -19.39 -18.23 15.29
N LEU A 94 -19.21 -17.85 14.02
CA LEU A 94 -17.89 -17.64 13.44
C LEU A 94 -17.15 -16.48 14.16
N LEU A 95 -17.82 -15.35 14.39
CA LEU A 95 -17.26 -14.23 15.13
C LEU A 95 -16.90 -14.58 16.57
N THR A 96 -17.76 -15.33 17.27
CA THR A 96 -17.47 -15.82 18.63
C THR A 96 -16.19 -16.67 18.64
N SER A 97 -16.02 -17.56 17.65
CA SER A 97 -14.82 -18.40 17.54
C SER A 97 -13.58 -17.58 17.23
N LEU A 98 -13.68 -16.57 16.36
CA LEU A 98 -12.58 -15.65 16.04
C LEU A 98 -12.19 -14.77 17.23
N CYS A 99 -13.18 -14.27 17.99
CA CYS A 99 -12.93 -13.49 19.21
C CYS A 99 -12.24 -14.34 20.29
N ALA A 100 -12.67 -15.59 20.48
CA ALA A 100 -12.04 -16.51 21.42
C ALA A 100 -10.56 -16.78 21.11
N ARG A 101 -10.12 -16.53 19.88
CA ARG A 101 -8.73 -16.68 19.43
C ARG A 101 -8.01 -15.33 19.25
N GLY A 102 -8.61 -14.21 19.63
CA GLY A 102 -8.06 -12.87 19.47
C GLY A 102 -7.89 -12.41 18.01
N LEU A 103 -8.52 -13.11 17.04
CA LEU A 103 -8.49 -12.76 15.62
C LEU A 103 -9.54 -11.69 15.26
N ALA A 104 -10.58 -11.58 16.09
CA ALA A 104 -11.55 -10.48 16.06
C ALA A 104 -11.78 -9.97 17.48
N ASP A 105 -12.17 -8.70 17.61
CA ASP A 105 -12.59 -8.09 18.86
C ASP A 105 -13.98 -7.49 18.69
N LYS A 106 -14.78 -7.50 19.77
CA LYS A 106 -16.06 -6.81 19.82
C LYS A 106 -15.87 -5.49 20.54
N ASN A 107 -16.20 -4.38 19.85
CA ASN A 107 -16.20 -3.05 20.47
C ASN A 107 -17.34 -2.99 21.52
N PRO A 108 -17.04 -2.75 22.81
CA PRO A 108 -18.06 -2.71 23.85
C PRO A 108 -19.03 -1.53 23.74
N GLU A 109 -18.62 -0.42 23.11
CA GLU A 109 -19.45 0.77 22.96
C GLU A 109 -20.44 0.66 21.80
N THR A 110 -19.97 0.16 20.65
CA THR A 110 -20.79 0.07 19.42
C THR A 110 -21.45 -1.30 19.24
N GLY A 111 -20.97 -2.33 19.93
CA GLY A 111 -21.38 -3.72 19.76
C GLY A 111 -20.93 -4.31 18.41
N GLN A 112 -20.17 -3.57 17.61
CA GLN A 112 -19.62 -3.99 16.32
C GLN A 112 -18.34 -4.80 16.53
N TYR A 113 -17.91 -5.50 15.47
CA TYR A 113 -16.69 -6.30 15.46
C TYR A 113 -15.61 -5.61 14.63
N ARG A 114 -14.35 -5.83 14.99
CA ARG A 114 -13.15 -5.36 14.29
C ARG A 114 -12.09 -6.45 14.26
N LEU A 115 -11.02 -6.27 13.49
CA LEU A 115 -9.86 -7.16 13.52
C LEU A 115 -9.18 -7.13 14.88
N GLY A 116 -8.85 -8.31 15.41
CA GLY A 116 -8.21 -8.49 16.72
C GLY A 116 -6.69 -8.32 16.66
N LEU A 117 -6.08 -8.02 17.81
CA LEU A 117 -4.64 -7.75 17.93
C LEU A 117 -3.77 -8.94 17.53
N HIS A 118 -4.25 -10.17 17.74
CA HIS A 118 -3.51 -11.38 17.38
C HIS A 118 -3.19 -11.49 15.88
N LEU A 119 -4.02 -10.91 15.01
CA LEU A 119 -3.70 -10.81 13.57
C LEU A 119 -2.47 -9.91 13.31
N PHE A 120 -2.33 -8.81 14.05
CA PHE A 120 -1.14 -7.97 13.97
C PHE A 120 0.11 -8.73 14.42
N GLU A 121 0.04 -9.47 15.54
CA GLU A 121 1.16 -10.29 16.03
C GLU A 121 1.60 -11.32 15.00
N LEU A 122 0.65 -12.08 14.44
CA LEU A 122 0.94 -13.06 13.38
C LEU A 122 1.51 -12.42 12.13
N GLY A 123 0.97 -11.27 11.72
CA GLY A 123 1.45 -10.51 10.58
C GLY A 123 2.88 -10.01 10.79
N GLN A 124 3.22 -9.52 11.99
CA GLN A 124 4.59 -9.10 12.33
C GLN A 124 5.57 -10.26 12.29
N LEU A 125 5.21 -11.40 12.88
CA LEU A 125 6.04 -12.61 12.83
C LEU A 125 6.27 -13.09 11.40
N ALA A 126 5.24 -13.12 10.58
CA ALA A 126 5.34 -13.46 9.17
C ALA A 126 6.29 -12.49 8.43
N GLY A 127 6.08 -11.18 8.62
CA GLY A 127 6.90 -10.14 8.00
C GLY A 127 8.38 -10.20 8.41
N GLN A 128 8.68 -10.47 9.69
CA GLN A 128 10.06 -10.62 10.17
C GLN A 128 10.78 -11.81 9.55
N ARG A 129 10.06 -12.89 9.22
CA ARG A 129 10.63 -14.11 8.59
C ARG A 129 10.83 -13.96 7.09
N MET A 130 10.27 -12.94 6.44
CA MET A 130 10.40 -12.71 5.01
C MET A 130 11.82 -12.20 4.69
N ARG A 131 12.67 -13.07 4.11
CA ARG A 131 14.05 -12.72 3.70
C ARG A 131 14.08 -11.50 2.78
N LEU A 132 13.17 -11.45 1.80
CA LEU A 132 13.03 -10.33 0.87
C LEU A 132 12.88 -9.00 1.62
N ARG A 133 11.94 -8.94 2.58
CA ARG A 133 11.66 -7.75 3.37
C ARG A 133 12.87 -7.29 4.19
N ARG A 134 13.51 -8.23 4.92
CA ARG A 134 14.69 -7.92 5.75
C ARG A 134 15.85 -7.35 4.95
N GLN A 135 16.12 -7.92 3.79
CA GLN A 135 17.23 -7.47 2.94
C GLN A 135 16.90 -6.19 2.17
N ALA A 136 15.61 -5.94 1.89
CA ALA A 136 15.18 -4.72 1.25
C ALA A 136 15.27 -3.49 2.16
N MET A 137 14.94 -3.61 3.45
CA MET A 137 14.78 -2.48 4.37
C MET A 137 15.93 -1.46 4.33
N PRO A 138 17.23 -1.82 4.48
CA PRO A 138 18.30 -0.84 4.43
C PRO A 138 18.41 -0.15 3.07
N LEU A 139 18.16 -0.88 1.97
CA LEU A 139 18.21 -0.31 0.61
C LEU A 139 17.03 0.65 0.35
N LEU A 140 15.85 0.34 0.89
CA LEU A 140 14.67 1.21 0.78
C LEU A 140 14.88 2.50 1.57
N GLU A 141 15.50 2.44 2.75
CA GLU A 141 15.80 3.63 3.55
C GLU A 141 16.85 4.53 2.86
N GLU A 142 17.94 3.95 2.32
CA GLU A 142 18.91 4.68 1.52
C GLU A 142 18.22 5.36 0.31
N LEU A 143 17.34 4.63 -0.37
CA LEU A 143 16.60 5.12 -1.53
C LEU A 143 15.65 6.26 -1.15
N ARG A 144 14.96 6.15 -0.01
CA ARG A 144 14.09 7.20 0.52
C ARG A 144 14.84 8.50 0.78
N GLN A 145 16.01 8.39 1.43
CA GLN A 145 16.87 9.55 1.72
C GLN A 145 17.42 10.19 0.45
N ALA A 146 17.87 9.37 -0.51
CA ALA A 146 18.47 9.85 -1.76
C ALA A 146 17.45 10.48 -2.72
N SER A 147 16.20 10.03 -2.69
CA SER A 147 15.16 10.46 -3.62
C SER A 147 14.25 11.56 -3.06
N GLY A 148 14.04 11.60 -1.74
CA GLY A 148 13.02 12.43 -1.11
C GLY A 148 11.58 12.00 -1.42
N CYS A 149 11.38 10.83 -2.05
CA CYS A 149 10.08 10.27 -2.44
C CYS A 149 9.63 9.18 -1.46
N THR A 150 8.34 8.85 -1.48
CA THR A 150 7.84 7.64 -0.84
C THR A 150 8.35 6.41 -1.59
N VAL A 151 8.89 5.44 -0.85
CA VAL A 151 9.45 4.19 -1.41
C VAL A 151 8.54 3.02 -1.09
N HIS A 152 8.28 2.17 -2.08
CA HIS A 152 7.54 0.93 -1.86
C HIS A 152 8.36 -0.29 -2.28
N LEU A 153 8.13 -1.41 -1.56
CA LEU A 153 8.45 -2.77 -1.99
C LEU A 153 7.14 -3.50 -2.25
N ALA A 154 6.98 -4.04 -3.45
CA ALA A 154 5.76 -4.74 -3.86
C ALA A 154 6.05 -6.11 -4.46
N VAL A 155 5.12 -7.04 -4.30
CA VAL A 155 5.16 -8.38 -4.89
C VAL A 155 3.87 -8.70 -5.64
N ALA A 156 3.90 -9.70 -6.50
CA ALA A 156 2.71 -10.24 -7.17
C ALA A 156 1.80 -10.94 -6.16
N SER A 157 0.48 -10.74 -6.28
CA SER A 157 -0.52 -11.43 -5.47
C SER A 157 -1.84 -11.58 -6.23
N GLY A 158 -2.06 -12.75 -6.83
CA GLY A 158 -3.15 -12.92 -7.80
C GLY A 158 -2.97 -11.96 -8.98
N PRO A 159 -4.01 -11.21 -9.39
CA PRO A 159 -3.91 -10.20 -10.46
C PRO A 159 -3.36 -8.85 -9.98
N ASP A 160 -3.13 -8.68 -8.68
CA ASP A 160 -2.83 -7.41 -8.03
C ASP A 160 -1.39 -7.37 -7.49
N VAL A 161 -0.88 -6.20 -7.19
CA VAL A 161 0.33 -6.04 -6.38
C VAL A 161 -0.04 -5.93 -4.91
N LEU A 162 0.75 -6.58 -4.06
CA LEU A 162 0.72 -6.44 -2.61
C LEU A 162 1.93 -5.62 -2.17
N TYR A 163 1.70 -4.54 -1.45
CA TYR A 163 2.78 -3.74 -0.88
C TYR A 163 3.25 -4.34 0.44
N LEU A 164 4.49 -4.84 0.46
CA LEU A 164 5.13 -5.41 1.65
C LEU A 164 5.73 -4.33 2.54
N GLU A 165 6.24 -3.23 1.93
CA GLU A 165 6.82 -2.10 2.63
C GLU A 165 6.45 -0.77 1.98
N ARG A 166 6.35 0.24 2.85
CA ARG A 166 6.17 1.63 2.47
C ARG A 166 6.93 2.53 3.44
N LEU A 167 7.91 3.25 2.91
CA LEU A 167 8.66 4.25 3.64
C LEU A 167 8.25 5.64 3.16
N GLU A 168 7.55 6.37 4.00
CA GLU A 168 7.08 7.73 3.69
C GLU A 168 8.19 8.76 3.92
N THR A 169 8.11 9.88 3.22
CA THR A 169 8.94 11.05 3.52
C THR A 169 8.25 11.95 4.53
N LEU A 170 9.01 12.81 5.21
CA LEU A 170 8.46 13.83 6.13
C LEU A 170 7.53 14.83 5.44
N ARG A 171 7.64 14.98 4.11
CA ARG A 171 6.72 15.73 3.26
C ARG A 171 5.57 14.88 2.73
N GLY A 172 5.55 13.60 3.11
CA GLY A 172 4.60 12.63 2.60
C GLY A 172 3.18 13.03 2.93
N MET A 173 2.47 13.47 1.89
CA MET A 173 1.01 13.39 1.91
C MET A 173 0.65 11.97 2.31
N GLN A 174 -0.43 11.81 3.05
CA GLN A 174 -1.04 10.51 3.29
C GLN A 174 -1.51 9.93 1.94
N LEU A 175 -0.53 9.43 1.19
CA LEU A 175 -0.76 8.79 -0.08
C LEU A 175 -1.44 7.47 0.19
N PHE A 176 -2.36 7.12 -0.66
CA PHE A 176 -3.14 5.90 -0.64
C PHE A 176 -2.36 4.66 -0.21
N GLY A 177 -2.86 3.99 0.83
CA GLY A 177 -2.55 2.61 1.15
C GLY A 177 -1.31 2.40 2.01
N GLY A 178 -1.52 1.76 3.16
CA GLY A 178 -0.49 1.24 4.04
C GLY A 178 0.14 -0.06 3.51
N VAL A 179 1.10 -0.58 4.26
CA VAL A 179 1.60 -1.96 4.15
C VAL A 179 0.42 -2.94 4.20
N GLY A 180 0.48 -3.99 3.39
CA GLY A 180 -0.61 -4.98 3.27
C GLY A 180 -1.70 -4.62 2.26
N ARG A 181 -1.68 -3.44 1.64
CA ARG A 181 -2.67 -3.04 0.64
C ARG A 181 -2.39 -3.67 -0.72
N ARG A 182 -3.47 -4.01 -1.42
CA ARG A 182 -3.47 -4.50 -2.80
C ARG A 182 -3.96 -3.43 -3.75
N LEU A 183 -3.34 -3.32 -4.92
CA LEU A 183 -3.81 -2.48 -6.03
C LEU A 183 -3.77 -3.26 -7.35
N PRO A 184 -4.71 -2.99 -8.28
CA PRO A 184 -4.69 -3.58 -9.61
C PRO A 184 -3.36 -3.34 -10.31
N SER A 185 -2.71 -4.43 -10.77
CA SER A 185 -1.35 -4.36 -11.29
C SER A 185 -1.19 -3.44 -12.51
N HIS A 186 -2.21 -3.35 -13.36
CA HIS A 186 -2.18 -2.51 -14.56
C HIS A 186 -2.21 -1.00 -14.26
N CYS A 187 -2.68 -0.59 -13.09
CA CYS A 187 -2.75 0.82 -12.67
C CYS A 187 -1.50 1.29 -11.91
N THR A 188 -0.49 0.44 -11.69
CA THR A 188 0.67 0.79 -10.88
C THR A 188 1.98 0.55 -11.63
N SER A 189 3.00 1.37 -11.37
CA SER A 189 4.33 1.13 -11.93
C SER A 189 4.91 -0.21 -11.43
N SER A 190 4.74 -0.53 -10.13
CA SER A 190 5.18 -1.81 -9.57
C SER A 190 4.50 -3.00 -10.25
N GLY A 191 3.19 -2.92 -10.50
CA GLY A 191 2.45 -3.99 -11.16
C GLY A 191 2.84 -4.17 -12.62
N LYS A 192 2.98 -3.07 -13.37
CA LYS A 192 3.41 -3.13 -14.78
C LYS A 192 4.82 -3.70 -14.90
N VAL A 193 5.74 -3.32 -14.01
CA VAL A 193 7.12 -3.84 -14.08
C VAL A 193 7.18 -5.32 -13.72
N ILE A 194 6.46 -5.80 -12.71
CA ILE A 194 6.41 -7.24 -12.39
C ILE A 194 5.80 -8.00 -13.58
N ALA A 195 4.66 -7.54 -14.11
CA ALA A 195 3.98 -8.21 -15.23
C ALA A 195 4.79 -8.25 -16.52
N ALA A 196 5.67 -7.29 -16.73
CA ALA A 196 6.57 -7.29 -17.89
C ALA A 196 7.58 -8.45 -17.86
N TYR A 197 7.94 -8.95 -16.66
CA TYR A 197 8.92 -10.01 -16.43
C TYR A 197 8.32 -11.26 -15.75
N ASP A 198 6.99 -11.31 -15.58
CA ASP A 198 6.25 -12.48 -15.10
C ASP A 198 4.99 -12.67 -15.94
N GLY A 199 5.05 -13.62 -16.87
CA GLY A 199 3.95 -13.91 -17.81
C GLY A 199 2.71 -14.47 -17.12
N ASP A 200 2.86 -15.21 -16.01
CA ASP A 200 1.72 -15.76 -15.26
C ASP A 200 0.97 -14.64 -14.54
N PHE A 201 1.71 -13.71 -13.95
CA PHE A 201 1.14 -12.53 -13.33
C PHE A 201 0.41 -11.63 -14.35
N ALA A 202 1.01 -11.41 -15.52
CA ALA A 202 0.36 -10.67 -16.61
C ALA A 202 -0.94 -11.36 -17.07
N ARG A 203 -0.93 -12.69 -17.17
CA ARG A 203 -2.10 -13.49 -17.55
C ARG A 203 -3.21 -13.41 -16.50
N ALA A 204 -2.87 -13.51 -15.21
CA ALA A 204 -3.83 -13.34 -14.11
C ALA A 204 -4.54 -11.99 -14.19
N ARG A 205 -3.81 -10.90 -14.50
CA ARG A 205 -4.43 -9.57 -14.68
C ARG A 205 -5.37 -9.52 -15.89
N LYS A 206 -4.97 -10.12 -17.02
CA LYS A 206 -5.82 -10.17 -18.22
C LYS A 206 -7.13 -10.91 -17.94
N THR A 207 -7.07 -12.03 -17.23
CA THR A 207 -8.26 -12.81 -16.85
C THR A 207 -9.18 -12.04 -15.89
N ALA A 208 -8.61 -11.31 -14.93
CA ALA A 208 -9.38 -10.53 -13.95
C ALA A 208 -9.95 -9.21 -14.53
N GLY A 209 -9.57 -8.82 -15.76
CA GLY A 209 -10.00 -7.59 -16.43
C GLY A 209 -9.22 -6.35 -15.94
N PHE A 210 -9.70 -5.17 -16.31
CA PHE A 210 -9.00 -3.89 -16.15
C PHE A 210 -9.90 -2.85 -15.48
N PRO A 211 -10.20 -2.98 -14.16
CA PRO A 211 -10.99 -1.99 -13.43
C PRO A 211 -10.27 -0.65 -13.41
N ALA A 212 -10.93 0.40 -13.89
CA ALA A 212 -10.36 1.74 -13.90
C ALA A 212 -10.43 2.38 -12.50
N LEU A 213 -9.31 2.89 -12.01
CA LEU A 213 -9.23 3.69 -10.78
C LEU A 213 -9.35 5.19 -11.08
N THR A 214 -8.89 5.61 -12.26
CA THR A 214 -8.95 6.99 -12.75
C THR A 214 -9.34 7.03 -14.22
N ALA A 215 -9.53 8.22 -14.76
CA ALA A 215 -9.84 8.41 -16.19
C ALA A 215 -8.70 7.92 -17.12
N VAL A 216 -7.46 7.92 -16.62
CA VAL A 216 -6.25 7.55 -17.39
C VAL A 216 -5.76 6.13 -17.12
N SER A 217 -6.49 5.34 -16.32
CA SER A 217 -6.16 3.92 -16.11
C SER A 217 -6.23 3.14 -17.41
N ILE A 218 -5.34 2.17 -17.60
CA ILE A 218 -5.42 1.19 -18.70
C ILE A 218 -6.73 0.40 -18.56
N ARG A 219 -7.47 0.18 -19.67
CA ARG A 219 -8.81 -0.41 -19.65
C ARG A 219 -8.97 -1.65 -20.50
N ASN A 220 -7.95 -2.01 -21.27
CA ASN A 220 -8.02 -3.15 -22.18
C ASN A 220 -6.68 -3.86 -22.34
N VAL A 221 -6.74 -5.07 -22.89
CA VAL A 221 -5.58 -5.94 -23.09
C VAL A 221 -4.54 -5.31 -24.04
N GLY A 222 -4.98 -4.65 -25.11
CA GLY A 222 -4.07 -4.09 -26.11
C GLY A 222 -3.20 -2.97 -25.54
N ASP A 223 -3.78 -2.06 -24.77
CA ASP A 223 -3.03 -0.98 -24.08
C ASP A 223 -2.09 -1.55 -23.03
N TYR A 224 -2.56 -2.57 -22.30
CA TYR A 224 -1.73 -3.26 -21.33
C TYR A 224 -0.52 -3.93 -21.96
N ASP A 225 -0.71 -4.68 -23.03
CA ASP A 225 0.40 -5.36 -23.73
C ASP A 225 1.41 -4.37 -24.29
N ARG A 226 0.96 -3.25 -24.87
CA ARG A 226 1.86 -2.17 -25.32
C ARG A 226 2.67 -1.59 -24.16
N ALA A 227 2.03 -1.35 -23.02
CA ALA A 227 2.71 -0.87 -21.81
C ALA A 227 3.79 -1.86 -21.34
N LEU A 228 3.51 -3.18 -21.34
CA LEU A 228 4.49 -4.19 -20.93
C LEU A 228 5.67 -4.30 -21.91
N VAL A 229 5.44 -4.14 -23.21
CA VAL A 229 6.52 -4.09 -24.22
C VAL A 229 7.43 -2.88 -23.98
N ASP A 230 6.85 -1.70 -23.72
CA ASP A 230 7.61 -0.49 -23.41
C ASP A 230 8.44 -0.65 -22.11
N VAL A 231 7.85 -1.27 -21.09
CA VAL A 231 8.56 -1.57 -19.82
C VAL A 231 9.77 -2.48 -20.07
N ARG A 232 9.63 -3.56 -20.86
CA ARG A 232 10.78 -4.44 -21.18
C ARG A 232 11.90 -3.70 -21.91
N ARG A 233 11.55 -2.79 -22.82
CA ARG A 233 12.51 -1.98 -23.57
C ARG A 233 13.27 -1.01 -22.64
N ARG A 234 12.57 -0.37 -21.70
CA ARG A 234 13.15 0.64 -20.80
C ARG A 234 13.78 0.05 -19.53
N GLY A 235 13.39 -1.16 -19.14
CA GLY A 235 13.77 -1.80 -17.88
C GLY A 235 13.06 -1.22 -16.65
N VAL A 236 12.17 -0.27 -16.81
CA VAL A 236 11.39 0.39 -15.76
C VAL A 236 9.96 0.65 -16.22
N ALA A 237 9.02 0.72 -15.28
CA ALA A 237 7.66 1.15 -15.53
C ALA A 237 7.38 2.51 -14.87
N THR A 238 6.63 3.36 -15.55
CA THR A 238 6.15 4.63 -15.02
C THR A 238 4.63 4.59 -14.85
N ASN A 239 4.11 5.43 -13.96
CA ASN A 239 2.69 5.67 -13.76
C ASN A 239 2.49 7.18 -13.61
N MET A 240 1.52 7.73 -14.32
CA MET A 240 1.14 9.14 -14.25
C MET A 240 -0.37 9.21 -14.03
N GLY A 241 -0.79 9.20 -12.76
CA GLY A 241 -2.20 9.38 -12.39
C GLY A 241 -3.09 8.15 -12.62
N GLU A 242 -2.57 6.98 -13.02
CA GLU A 242 -3.38 5.80 -13.34
C GLU A 242 -4.03 5.14 -12.11
N ALA A 243 -3.34 5.14 -10.95
CA ALA A 243 -3.85 4.62 -9.69
C ALA A 243 -4.55 5.68 -8.85
N LEU A 244 -4.03 6.90 -8.89
CA LEU A 244 -4.58 8.08 -8.20
C LEU A 244 -4.19 9.33 -8.97
N ALA A 245 -5.18 10.16 -9.28
CA ALA A 245 -4.96 11.45 -9.94
C ALA A 245 -4.00 12.32 -9.10
N GLY A 246 -3.09 13.03 -9.78
CA GLY A 246 -2.09 13.89 -9.14
C GLY A 246 -0.86 13.17 -8.60
N LEU A 247 -0.79 11.84 -8.69
CA LEU A 247 0.39 11.06 -8.32
C LEU A 247 1.11 10.47 -9.52
N ALA A 248 2.44 10.41 -9.41
CA ALA A 248 3.29 9.69 -10.35
C ALA A 248 4.18 8.69 -9.60
N SER A 249 4.62 7.67 -10.31
CA SER A 249 5.57 6.69 -9.79
C SER A 249 6.44 6.09 -10.89
N VAL A 250 7.61 5.61 -10.49
CA VAL A 250 8.50 4.81 -11.32
C VAL A 250 8.95 3.57 -10.53
N ALA A 251 9.02 2.43 -11.20
CA ALA A 251 9.41 1.16 -10.59
C ALA A 251 10.43 0.40 -11.43
N ALA A 252 11.32 -0.34 -10.74
CA ALA A 252 12.23 -1.29 -11.34
C ALA A 252 11.98 -2.71 -10.78
N PRO A 253 12.18 -3.77 -11.59
CA PRO A 253 11.99 -5.14 -11.17
C PRO A 253 13.20 -5.64 -10.37
N VAL A 254 12.94 -6.44 -9.34
CA VAL A 254 13.94 -7.28 -8.68
C VAL A 254 13.90 -8.64 -9.39
N LEU A 255 14.85 -8.87 -10.28
CA LEU A 255 14.89 -10.06 -11.14
C LEU A 255 15.73 -11.16 -10.49
N ASP A 256 15.28 -12.40 -10.65
CA ASP A 256 16.10 -13.58 -10.35
C ASP A 256 17.02 -13.94 -11.53
N ALA A 257 17.83 -14.98 -11.34
CA ALA A 257 18.78 -15.45 -12.35
C ALA A 257 18.11 -15.93 -13.66
N THR A 258 16.81 -16.24 -13.64
CA THR A 258 16.03 -16.61 -14.83
C THR A 258 15.47 -15.39 -15.57
N GLY A 259 15.60 -14.20 -15.00
CA GLY A 259 15.02 -12.96 -15.51
C GLY A 259 13.56 -12.76 -15.10
N ARG A 260 13.00 -13.56 -14.19
CA ARG A 260 11.64 -13.40 -13.65
C ARG A 260 11.63 -12.40 -12.51
N ALA A 261 10.61 -11.56 -12.46
CA ALA A 261 10.44 -10.59 -11.39
C ALA A 261 9.90 -11.24 -10.11
N GLN A 262 10.69 -11.19 -9.04
CA GLN A 262 10.31 -11.63 -7.70
C GLN A 262 9.66 -10.52 -6.88
N ALA A 263 9.99 -9.27 -7.19
CA ALA A 263 9.45 -8.07 -6.53
C ALA A 263 9.64 -6.84 -7.42
N ALA A 264 9.10 -5.71 -6.99
CA ALA A 264 9.39 -4.40 -7.54
C ALA A 264 9.72 -3.40 -6.42
N ILE A 265 10.68 -2.50 -6.68
CA ILE A 265 10.91 -1.30 -5.88
C ILE A 265 10.39 -0.12 -6.67
N SER A 266 9.66 0.79 -6.02
CA SER A 266 9.14 2.00 -6.68
C SER A 266 9.32 3.25 -5.84
N LEU A 267 9.43 4.38 -6.54
CA LEU A 267 9.35 5.74 -6.00
C LEU A 267 8.01 6.35 -6.39
N VAL A 268 7.36 6.99 -5.43
CA VAL A 268 6.04 7.63 -5.61
C VAL A 268 6.08 9.03 -5.02
N GLY A 269 5.45 9.98 -5.71
CA GLY A 269 5.32 11.36 -5.27
C GLY A 269 4.28 12.14 -6.08
N PRO A 270 4.14 13.44 -5.84
CA PRO A 270 3.31 14.33 -6.63
C PRO A 270 3.69 14.29 -8.12
N ALA A 271 2.69 14.25 -9.00
CA ALA A 271 2.93 14.17 -10.46
C ALA A 271 3.81 15.32 -10.98
N GLN A 272 3.70 16.50 -10.37
CA GLN A 272 4.49 17.68 -10.74
C GLN A 272 6.01 17.48 -10.54
N GLU A 273 6.40 16.72 -9.51
CA GLU A 273 7.82 16.43 -9.24
C GLU A 273 8.43 15.47 -10.27
N PHE A 274 7.59 14.67 -10.95
CA PHE A 274 8.00 13.73 -12.00
C PHE A 274 7.79 14.29 -13.41
N ALA A 275 7.05 15.41 -13.56
CA ALA A 275 6.66 15.93 -14.86
C ALA A 275 7.86 16.36 -15.73
N SER A 276 8.96 16.82 -15.11
CA SER A 276 10.14 17.28 -15.82
C SER A 276 11.13 16.15 -16.15
N ASP A 277 11.26 15.14 -15.32
CA ASP A 277 12.22 14.06 -15.54
C ASP A 277 11.95 12.81 -14.69
N PHE A 278 11.74 11.67 -15.34
CA PHE A 278 11.77 10.35 -14.72
C PHE A 278 13.18 9.74 -14.67
N GLY A 279 14.18 10.32 -15.32
CA GLY A 279 15.50 9.72 -15.53
C GLY A 279 16.28 9.50 -14.23
N ARG A 280 16.34 10.50 -13.35
CA ARG A 280 17.00 10.34 -12.04
C ARG A 280 16.26 9.34 -11.16
N PRO A 281 14.94 9.42 -10.92
CA PRO A 281 14.20 8.43 -10.18
C PRO A 281 14.32 7.01 -10.76
N ALA A 282 14.27 6.85 -12.09
CA ALA A 282 14.43 5.56 -12.76
C ALA A 282 15.81 4.93 -12.50
N ARG A 283 16.88 5.73 -12.56
CA ARG A 283 18.23 5.25 -12.22
C ARG A 283 18.32 4.79 -10.76
N LEU A 284 17.77 5.56 -9.83
CA LEU A 284 17.80 5.23 -8.40
C LEU A 284 17.08 3.90 -8.11
N VAL A 285 15.85 3.71 -8.61
CA VAL A 285 15.12 2.45 -8.39
C VAL A 285 15.80 1.26 -9.06
N THR A 286 16.42 1.46 -10.23
CA THR A 286 17.13 0.39 -10.95
C THR A 286 18.35 -0.08 -10.16
N VAL A 287 19.14 0.86 -9.63
CA VAL A 287 20.29 0.54 -8.79
C VAL A 287 19.87 -0.21 -7.53
N ALA A 288 18.83 0.29 -6.83
CA ALA A 288 18.32 -0.34 -5.61
C ALA A 288 17.79 -1.78 -5.89
N ALA A 289 17.02 -1.96 -6.97
CA ALA A 289 16.48 -3.27 -7.34
C ALA A 289 17.60 -4.29 -7.68
N ARG A 290 18.63 -3.89 -8.43
CA ARG A 290 19.80 -4.73 -8.72
C ARG A 290 20.61 -5.07 -7.48
N ARG A 291 20.79 -4.14 -6.55
CA ARG A 291 21.46 -4.39 -5.27
C ARG A 291 20.68 -5.39 -4.44
N LEU A 292 19.34 -5.26 -4.39
CA LEU A 292 18.48 -6.20 -3.68
C LEU A 292 18.54 -7.61 -4.29
N ALA A 293 18.46 -7.75 -5.61
CA ALA A 293 18.61 -9.05 -6.27
C ALA A 293 19.93 -9.73 -5.89
N ARG A 294 21.04 -9.00 -5.94
CA ARG A 294 22.35 -9.52 -5.52
C ARG A 294 22.39 -9.94 -4.05
N SER A 295 21.82 -9.16 -3.14
CA SER A 295 21.77 -9.49 -1.71
C SER A 295 20.92 -10.72 -1.41
N LEU A 296 19.91 -10.97 -2.24
CA LEU A 296 19.07 -12.17 -2.19
C LEU A 296 19.78 -13.41 -2.77
N GLY A 297 20.85 -13.24 -3.54
CA GLY A 297 21.52 -14.31 -4.26
C GLY A 297 20.68 -14.88 -5.40
N ILE A 298 19.88 -14.05 -6.03
CA ILE A 298 18.98 -14.38 -7.15
C ILE A 298 19.37 -13.59 -8.39
#